data_72f47a8866e176c38855a015f1ffa694
#
_entry.id   72f47a8866e176c38855a015f1ffa694
#
_cell.length_a   1.000
_cell.length_b   1.000
_cell.length_c   1.000
_cell.angle_alpha   90.00
_cell.angle_beta   90.00
_cell.angle_gamma   90.00
#
_symmetry.space_group_name_H-M   'P 1'
#
loop_
_entity.id
_entity.type
_entity.pdbx_description
1 polymer ?
#
loop_
_entity_poly.entity_id
_entity_poly.type
_entity_poly.pdbx_seq_one_letter_code
_entity_poly.pdbx_strand_id
1 'polypeptide(L)'
;MDVNQLKAVYFIGAGGIGMSALVRYFLSKDKKVGGYDRTSTELTEKLIGEGALIHYKEDASLIPDEFKDAGSTLIVYTPAIPDTHAELVYFREHGFTIHKRSQVLGMLTHSGKGLCVAGTHGKTTTSTMTAHLLHQSHVGCNAFLGGISKNYGTNLLLSDQSDYVVIEADEFDRSFHWLAPYASVITATDADHLDIYGTEEAYLESFNHYTSLIQPGGFLIARKGIQLCPCLQEGVTLYTYSQDEGDFHAENIRIGHGEIFFDFISPLGNICDIQLGVPIAINIENGIAAMALAQISGVKNEEIKAAMLSFKGVDRRFDFKIKTDKLIYLSDYAHHPEEIKQSILSMRALYEDKKLTAIFQPHLYTRTRDFYQDFADSLSLLDEVILTDIYPARELPIEGVSSQLIYDHLRPGI
;
A
#
# COMPACT_ATOMS: atom_id res chain seq x y z
N MET A 1 -13.42 -18.55 13.68
CA MET A 1 -13.69 -17.88 14.98
C MET A 1 -14.48 -16.62 14.69
N ASP A 2 -15.58 -16.38 15.38
CA ASP A 2 -16.35 -15.14 15.21
C ASP A 2 -15.64 -14.00 15.93
N VAL A 3 -15.24 -12.96 15.20
CA VAL A 3 -14.56 -11.76 15.73
C VAL A 3 -15.36 -11.10 16.86
N ASN A 4 -16.70 -11.23 16.83
CA ASN A 4 -17.57 -10.66 17.85
C ASN A 4 -17.43 -11.35 19.22
N GLN A 5 -17.03 -12.62 19.25
CA GLN A 5 -16.86 -13.41 20.47
C GLN A 5 -15.51 -13.19 21.16
N LEU A 6 -14.55 -12.54 20.47
CA LEU A 6 -13.25 -12.21 21.03
C LEU A 6 -13.38 -11.18 22.15
N LYS A 7 -12.62 -11.37 23.23
CA LYS A 7 -12.45 -10.37 24.30
C LYS A 7 -11.15 -9.60 24.14
N ALA A 8 -10.12 -10.26 23.63
CA ALA A 8 -8.77 -9.70 23.52
C ALA A 8 -8.09 -10.10 22.21
N VAL A 9 -7.17 -9.27 21.76
CA VAL A 9 -6.30 -9.54 20.61
C VAL A 9 -4.87 -9.16 20.97
N TYR A 10 -3.93 -10.05 20.72
CA TYR A 10 -2.52 -9.82 20.98
C TYR A 10 -1.72 -9.85 19.68
N PHE A 11 -0.91 -8.81 19.46
CA PHE A 11 -0.18 -8.59 18.23
C PHE A 11 1.33 -8.81 18.41
N ILE A 12 1.94 -9.66 17.60
CA ILE A 12 3.40 -9.84 17.56
C ILE A 12 3.92 -9.12 16.31
N GLY A 13 4.61 -7.98 16.52
CA GLY A 13 4.97 -6.99 15.49
C GLY A 13 3.91 -5.90 15.32
N ALA A 14 3.40 -5.36 16.43
CA ALA A 14 2.27 -4.42 16.49
C ALA A 14 2.52 -3.09 15.75
N GLY A 15 3.78 -2.62 15.68
CA GLY A 15 4.16 -1.32 15.10
C GLY A 15 4.33 -1.33 13.59
N GLY A 16 4.16 -2.47 12.91
CA GLY A 16 4.11 -2.51 11.45
C GLY A 16 2.92 -1.71 10.92
N ILE A 17 3.11 -0.96 9.81
CA ILE A 17 2.05 -0.10 9.26
C ILE A 17 0.74 -0.86 9.00
N GLY A 18 0.78 -2.04 8.43
CA GLY A 18 -0.41 -2.86 8.20
C GLY A 18 -0.97 -3.51 9.46
N MET A 19 -0.14 -3.74 10.50
CA MET A 19 -0.59 -4.28 11.79
C MET A 19 -1.30 -3.21 12.61
N SER A 20 -0.80 -1.97 12.60
CA SER A 20 -1.37 -0.86 13.36
C SER A 20 -2.82 -0.54 12.97
N ALA A 21 -3.20 -0.76 11.70
CA ALA A 21 -4.58 -0.64 11.26
C ALA A 21 -5.49 -1.68 11.94
N LEU A 22 -5.04 -2.93 12.08
CA LEU A 22 -5.79 -3.96 12.81
C LEU A 22 -5.82 -3.68 14.32
N VAL A 23 -4.73 -3.20 14.91
CA VAL A 23 -4.69 -2.74 16.33
C VAL A 23 -5.81 -1.73 16.58
N ARG A 24 -5.90 -0.68 15.76
CA ARG A 24 -6.94 0.35 15.84
C ARG A 24 -8.34 -0.21 15.59
N TYR A 25 -8.48 -1.11 14.63
CA TYR A 25 -9.76 -1.76 14.35
C TYR A 25 -10.29 -2.51 15.58
N PHE A 26 -9.46 -3.31 16.25
CA PHE A 26 -9.91 -4.05 17.42
C PHE A 26 -10.14 -3.14 18.64
N LEU A 27 -9.36 -2.07 18.80
CA LEU A 27 -9.64 -1.04 19.80
C LEU A 27 -11.01 -0.38 19.56
N SER A 28 -11.35 -0.06 18.31
CA SER A 28 -12.66 0.53 17.96
C SER A 28 -13.85 -0.43 18.15
N LYS A 29 -13.58 -1.73 18.29
CA LYS A 29 -14.57 -2.76 18.62
C LYS A 29 -14.58 -3.11 20.12
N ASP A 30 -14.06 -2.22 20.96
CA ASP A 30 -13.99 -2.36 22.42
C ASP A 30 -13.26 -3.65 22.87
N LYS A 31 -12.31 -4.15 22.06
CA LYS A 31 -11.48 -5.30 22.44
C LYS A 31 -10.28 -4.83 23.23
N LYS A 32 -9.83 -5.64 24.21
CA LYS A 32 -8.51 -5.44 24.80
C LYS A 32 -7.45 -5.74 23.76
N VAL A 33 -6.50 -4.83 23.56
CA VAL A 33 -5.44 -4.98 22.58
C VAL A 33 -4.08 -4.83 23.24
N GLY A 34 -3.24 -5.84 23.06
CA GLY A 34 -1.83 -5.83 23.51
C GLY A 34 -0.90 -6.34 22.44
N GLY A 35 0.39 -6.29 22.70
CA GLY A 35 1.36 -6.87 21.78
C GLY A 35 2.79 -6.53 22.08
N TYR A 36 3.63 -7.04 21.19
CA TYR A 36 5.06 -6.82 21.13
C TYR A 36 5.46 -6.11 19.85
N ASP A 37 6.44 -5.23 19.95
CA ASP A 37 7.22 -4.78 18.79
C ASP A 37 8.71 -4.70 19.18
N ARG A 38 9.61 -4.83 18.20
CA ARG A 38 11.04 -4.78 18.47
C ARG A 38 11.54 -3.39 18.85
N THR A 39 10.87 -2.35 18.34
CA THR A 39 11.37 -0.97 18.43
C THR A 39 10.24 0.00 18.79
N SER A 40 10.48 0.87 19.76
CA SER A 40 9.61 2.03 19.99
C SER A 40 9.73 2.99 18.81
N THR A 41 8.57 3.37 18.28
CA THR A 41 8.42 4.31 17.17
C THR A 41 7.29 5.29 17.47
N GLU A 42 7.24 6.41 16.77
CA GLU A 42 6.11 7.35 16.88
C GLU A 42 4.75 6.65 16.66
N LEU A 43 4.72 5.64 15.79
CA LEU A 43 3.49 4.87 15.52
C LEU A 43 3.09 4.02 16.73
N THR A 44 4.04 3.28 17.33
CA THR A 44 3.75 2.45 18.52
C THR A 44 3.35 3.31 19.72
N GLU A 45 3.98 4.47 19.91
CA GLU A 45 3.62 5.41 20.98
C GLU A 45 2.19 5.97 20.78
N LYS A 46 1.79 6.25 19.54
CA LYS A 46 0.41 6.62 19.22
C LYS A 46 -0.57 5.50 19.56
N LEU A 47 -0.26 4.26 19.21
CA LEU A 47 -1.11 3.11 19.54
C LEU A 47 -1.26 2.91 21.05
N ILE A 48 -0.19 3.12 21.83
CA ILE A 48 -0.24 3.10 23.29
C ILE A 48 -1.16 4.23 23.79
N GLY A 49 -1.03 5.43 23.26
CA GLY A 49 -1.92 6.56 23.57
C GLY A 49 -3.38 6.31 23.19
N GLU A 50 -3.65 5.48 22.20
CA GLU A 50 -4.98 5.03 21.77
C GLU A 50 -5.54 3.87 22.65
N GLY A 51 -4.72 3.29 23.55
CA GLY A 51 -5.17 2.28 24.51
C GLY A 51 -4.59 0.87 24.31
N ALA A 52 -3.64 0.67 23.39
CA ALA A 52 -2.96 -0.61 23.23
C ALA A 52 -1.85 -0.79 24.29
N LEU A 53 -1.67 -2.03 24.78
CA LEU A 53 -0.59 -2.38 25.72
C LEU A 53 0.57 -2.98 24.93
N ILE A 54 1.57 -2.18 24.57
CA ILE A 54 2.71 -2.64 23.75
C ILE A 54 4.00 -2.61 24.58
N HIS A 55 4.78 -3.69 24.50
CA HIS A 55 6.13 -3.77 25.06
C HIS A 55 7.17 -4.08 23.97
N TYR A 56 8.48 -3.87 24.29
CA TYR A 56 9.56 -3.88 23.31
C TYR A 56 10.64 -4.94 23.60
N LYS A 57 10.39 -5.83 24.54
CA LYS A 57 11.31 -6.91 24.88
C LYS A 57 10.66 -8.25 24.53
N GLU A 58 11.36 -9.07 23.76
CA GLU A 58 10.95 -10.44 23.47
C GLU A 58 11.05 -11.30 24.75
N ASP A 59 9.93 -11.46 25.45
CA ASP A 59 9.87 -12.19 26.72
C ASP A 59 8.43 -12.60 27.04
N ALA A 60 8.13 -13.89 26.95
CA ALA A 60 6.79 -14.42 27.22
C ALA A 60 6.26 -14.12 28.64
N SER A 61 7.16 -13.84 29.61
CA SER A 61 6.73 -13.44 30.95
C SER A 61 6.10 -12.05 31.01
N LEU A 62 6.31 -11.22 29.99
CA LEU A 62 5.75 -9.87 29.88
C LEU A 62 4.33 -9.87 29.28
N ILE A 63 3.83 -11.01 28.79
CA ILE A 63 2.47 -11.11 28.30
C ILE A 63 1.52 -10.85 29.48
N PRO A 64 0.68 -9.78 29.42
CA PRO A 64 -0.27 -9.50 30.51
C PRO A 64 -1.30 -10.63 30.65
N ASP A 65 -1.75 -10.87 31.89
CA ASP A 65 -2.65 -11.98 32.22
C ASP A 65 -3.98 -11.92 31.46
N GLU A 66 -4.44 -10.73 31.08
CA GLU A 66 -5.65 -10.52 30.31
C GLU A 66 -5.61 -11.08 28.88
N PHE A 67 -4.43 -11.43 28.35
CA PHE A 67 -4.23 -12.07 27.04
C PHE A 67 -3.92 -13.58 27.16
N LYS A 68 -3.99 -14.15 28.36
CA LYS A 68 -3.65 -15.57 28.60
C LYS A 68 -4.84 -16.53 28.57
N ASP A 69 -6.03 -16.06 28.19
CA ASP A 69 -7.20 -16.92 27.99
C ASP A 69 -7.31 -17.34 26.51
N ALA A 70 -6.88 -18.55 26.19
CA ALA A 70 -6.89 -19.09 24.83
C ALA A 70 -8.31 -19.21 24.21
N GLY A 71 -9.35 -19.26 25.03
CA GLY A 71 -10.74 -19.36 24.56
C GLY A 71 -11.31 -18.04 24.03
N SER A 72 -10.72 -16.90 24.38
CA SER A 72 -11.26 -15.58 24.04
C SER A 72 -10.22 -14.60 23.49
N THR A 73 -8.96 -15.02 23.35
CA THR A 73 -7.87 -14.20 22.81
C THR A 73 -7.42 -14.70 21.43
N LEU A 74 -7.36 -13.79 20.47
CA LEU A 74 -6.78 -14.02 19.15
C LEU A 74 -5.34 -13.52 19.14
N ILE A 75 -4.42 -14.32 18.60
CA ILE A 75 -3.04 -13.91 18.36
C ILE A 75 -2.85 -13.58 16.89
N VAL A 76 -2.28 -12.42 16.62
CA VAL A 76 -2.01 -11.95 15.25
C VAL A 76 -0.53 -11.64 15.10
N TYR A 77 0.10 -12.19 14.05
CA TYR A 77 1.50 -11.95 13.79
C TYR A 77 1.78 -11.58 12.32
N THR A 78 2.93 -10.96 12.08
CA THR A 78 3.42 -10.61 10.74
C THR A 78 4.47 -11.62 10.27
N PRO A 79 4.63 -11.86 8.95
CA PRO A 79 5.67 -12.73 8.40
C PRO A 79 7.11 -12.37 8.81
N ALA A 80 7.35 -11.12 9.23
CA ALA A 80 8.65 -10.68 9.72
C ALA A 80 9.06 -11.28 11.07
N ILE A 81 8.14 -11.91 11.80
CA ILE A 81 8.39 -12.56 13.08
C ILE A 81 8.88 -13.99 12.84
N PRO A 82 10.07 -14.36 13.33
CA PRO A 82 10.58 -15.72 13.17
C PRO A 82 9.76 -16.74 13.98
N ASP A 83 9.68 -17.97 13.48
CA ASP A 83 8.96 -19.06 14.15
C ASP A 83 9.49 -19.39 15.56
N THR A 84 10.74 -18.99 15.85
CA THR A 84 11.41 -19.16 17.15
C THR A 84 11.12 -18.06 18.15
N HIS A 85 10.33 -17.03 17.78
CA HIS A 85 10.00 -15.91 18.67
C HIS A 85 9.31 -16.42 19.94
N ALA A 86 9.85 -16.03 21.11
CA ALA A 86 9.48 -16.61 22.42
C ALA A 86 7.97 -16.52 22.71
N GLU A 87 7.33 -15.40 22.39
CA GLU A 87 5.88 -15.23 22.62
C GLU A 87 5.05 -16.02 21.61
N LEU A 88 5.49 -16.13 20.35
CA LEU A 88 4.80 -16.94 19.34
C LEU A 88 4.85 -18.42 19.70
N VAL A 89 6.01 -18.90 20.20
CA VAL A 89 6.17 -20.26 20.73
C VAL A 89 5.26 -20.47 21.93
N TYR A 90 5.25 -19.55 22.91
CA TYR A 90 4.37 -19.61 24.07
C TYR A 90 2.90 -19.80 23.66
N PHE A 91 2.38 -18.95 22.77
CA PHE A 91 0.97 -19.04 22.35
C PHE A 91 0.65 -20.33 21.59
N ARG A 92 1.60 -20.86 20.78
CA ARG A 92 1.44 -22.16 20.10
C ARG A 92 1.35 -23.32 21.10
N GLU A 93 2.24 -23.34 22.09
CA GLU A 93 2.29 -24.40 23.12
C GLU A 93 1.08 -24.40 24.03
N HIS A 94 0.42 -23.23 24.21
CA HIS A 94 -0.75 -23.08 25.07
C HIS A 94 -2.09 -23.13 24.30
N GLY A 95 -2.07 -23.54 23.01
CA GLY A 95 -3.28 -23.83 22.24
C GLY A 95 -4.11 -22.61 21.83
N PHE A 96 -3.47 -21.44 21.68
CA PHE A 96 -4.15 -20.24 21.20
C PHE A 96 -4.48 -20.31 19.71
N THR A 97 -5.55 -19.63 19.30
CA THR A 97 -5.83 -19.36 17.89
C THR A 97 -4.86 -18.30 17.37
N ILE A 98 -4.04 -18.66 16.39
CA ILE A 98 -2.98 -17.81 15.84
C ILE A 98 -3.22 -17.62 14.35
N HIS A 99 -3.27 -16.35 13.91
CA HIS A 99 -3.42 -16.00 12.50
C HIS A 99 -2.34 -15.03 12.05
N LYS A 100 -1.94 -15.15 10.78
CA LYS A 100 -1.20 -14.08 10.10
C LYS A 100 -2.11 -12.87 9.90
N ARG A 101 -1.54 -11.68 9.84
CA ARG A 101 -2.26 -10.44 9.51
C ARG A 101 -3.19 -10.59 8.31
N SER A 102 -2.69 -11.21 7.23
CA SER A 102 -3.44 -11.43 5.99
C SER A 102 -4.68 -12.31 6.17
N GLN A 103 -4.63 -13.31 7.06
CA GLN A 103 -5.78 -14.16 7.37
C GLN A 103 -6.87 -13.37 8.08
N VAL A 104 -6.49 -12.46 8.99
CA VAL A 104 -7.46 -11.59 9.68
C VAL A 104 -8.11 -10.61 8.69
N LEU A 105 -7.32 -10.01 7.78
CA LEU A 105 -7.87 -9.18 6.70
C LEU A 105 -8.80 -9.98 5.77
N GLY A 106 -8.45 -11.24 5.48
CA GLY A 106 -9.31 -12.16 4.74
C GLY A 106 -10.68 -12.33 5.39
N MET A 107 -10.74 -12.55 6.71
CA MET A 107 -12.00 -12.67 7.45
C MET A 107 -12.88 -11.42 7.28
N LEU A 108 -12.29 -10.23 7.22
CA LEU A 108 -13.03 -8.98 7.04
C LEU A 108 -13.59 -8.85 5.61
N THR A 109 -12.87 -9.31 4.59
CA THR A 109 -13.37 -9.30 3.20
C THR A 109 -14.44 -10.37 2.95
N HIS A 110 -14.42 -11.46 3.70
CA HIS A 110 -15.50 -12.47 3.64
C HIS A 110 -16.81 -11.98 4.26
N SER A 111 -16.77 -11.05 5.19
CA SER A 111 -17.96 -10.48 5.85
C SER A 111 -18.51 -9.22 5.19
N GLY A 112 -17.81 -8.67 4.21
CA GLY A 112 -18.19 -7.45 3.48
C GLY A 112 -17.84 -7.53 2.00
N LYS A 113 -17.97 -6.41 1.29
CA LYS A 113 -17.58 -6.27 -0.11
C LYS A 113 -16.13 -5.77 -0.20
N GLY A 114 -15.16 -6.69 -0.36
CA GLY A 114 -13.76 -6.35 -0.48
C GLY A 114 -13.44 -5.58 -1.77
N LEU A 115 -12.94 -4.35 -1.65
CA LEU A 115 -12.35 -3.58 -2.74
C LEU A 115 -10.84 -3.68 -2.60
N CYS A 116 -10.24 -4.56 -3.38
CA CYS A 116 -8.85 -4.97 -3.20
C CYS A 116 -7.96 -4.36 -4.30
N VAL A 117 -6.82 -3.80 -3.91
CA VAL A 117 -5.84 -3.26 -4.86
C VAL A 117 -4.58 -4.10 -4.77
N ALA A 118 -4.31 -4.89 -5.81
CA ALA A 118 -3.14 -5.76 -5.97
C ALA A 118 -2.19 -5.19 -7.03
N GLY A 119 -0.97 -5.71 -7.06
CA GLY A 119 0.04 -5.40 -8.06
C GLY A 119 1.38 -5.02 -7.44
N THR A 120 2.45 -5.11 -8.19
CA THR A 120 3.82 -4.82 -7.72
C THR A 120 3.96 -3.36 -7.29
N HIS A 121 3.38 -2.42 -8.05
CA HIS A 121 3.48 -0.98 -7.82
C HIS A 121 2.11 -0.32 -7.72
N GLY A 122 2.01 0.86 -7.09
CA GLY A 122 0.80 1.68 -7.05
C GLY A 122 -0.25 1.27 -6.00
N LYS A 123 -0.14 0.11 -5.36
CA LYS A 123 -1.11 -0.42 -4.38
C LYS A 123 -1.56 0.59 -3.32
N THR A 124 -0.59 1.13 -2.58
CA THR A 124 -0.87 2.02 -1.43
C THR A 124 -1.56 3.31 -1.86
N THR A 125 -1.09 3.91 -2.96
CA THR A 125 -1.69 5.16 -3.47
C THR A 125 -3.11 4.90 -3.98
N THR A 126 -3.30 3.87 -4.81
CA THR A 126 -4.61 3.54 -5.40
C THR A 126 -5.63 3.13 -4.32
N SER A 127 -5.24 2.29 -3.35
CA SER A 127 -6.14 1.88 -2.26
C SER A 127 -6.51 3.07 -1.36
N THR A 128 -5.55 3.95 -1.05
CA THR A 128 -5.82 5.15 -0.24
C THR A 128 -6.70 6.14 -1.00
N MET A 129 -6.49 6.29 -2.29
CA MET A 129 -7.33 7.13 -3.15
C MET A 129 -8.75 6.56 -3.24
N THR A 130 -8.90 5.25 -3.49
CA THR A 130 -10.21 4.55 -3.47
C THR A 130 -10.93 4.78 -2.14
N ALA A 131 -10.24 4.56 -1.02
CA ALA A 131 -10.80 4.78 0.30
C ALA A 131 -11.25 6.23 0.51
N HIS A 132 -10.46 7.20 0.01
CA HIS A 132 -10.82 8.62 0.08
C HIS A 132 -12.08 8.93 -0.75
N LEU A 133 -12.18 8.42 -1.99
CA LEU A 133 -13.35 8.61 -2.84
C LEU A 133 -14.63 8.06 -2.20
N LEU A 134 -14.58 6.86 -1.64
CA LEU A 134 -15.74 6.28 -0.97
C LEU A 134 -16.07 7.01 0.34
N HIS A 135 -15.06 7.31 1.16
CA HIS A 135 -15.26 7.96 2.47
C HIS A 135 -15.83 9.38 2.35
N GLN A 136 -15.50 10.10 1.27
CA GLN A 136 -16.03 11.44 0.97
C GLN A 136 -17.39 11.41 0.26
N SER A 137 -17.92 10.22 -0.04
CA SER A 137 -19.20 10.04 -0.73
C SER A 137 -20.29 9.52 0.20
N HIS A 138 -21.52 9.44 -0.30
CA HIS A 138 -22.64 8.84 0.40
C HIS A 138 -22.49 7.33 0.64
N VAL A 139 -21.55 6.66 -0.06
CA VAL A 139 -21.33 5.21 0.03
C VAL A 139 -20.54 4.83 1.29
N GLY A 140 -19.54 5.62 1.66
CA GLY A 140 -18.65 5.30 2.77
C GLY A 140 -17.80 4.05 2.53
N CYS A 141 -16.86 3.76 3.43
CA CYS A 141 -16.13 2.50 3.47
C CYS A 141 -15.43 2.28 4.81
N ASN A 142 -15.10 1.02 5.09
CA ASN A 142 -14.01 0.65 6.00
C ASN A 142 -12.74 0.53 5.16
N ALA A 143 -11.57 0.93 5.67
CA ALA A 143 -10.34 0.84 4.90
C ALA A 143 -9.13 0.49 5.77
N PHE A 144 -8.33 -0.48 5.31
CA PHE A 144 -7.06 -0.89 5.91
C PHE A 144 -5.94 -0.55 4.94
N LEU A 145 -5.27 0.58 5.20
CA LEU A 145 -4.34 1.20 4.27
C LEU A 145 -2.90 0.80 4.57
N GLY A 146 -2.10 0.66 3.52
CA GLY A 146 -0.67 0.38 3.61
C GLY A 146 0.20 1.59 3.97
N GLY A 147 -0.41 2.77 4.18
CA GLY A 147 0.26 4.01 4.56
C GLY A 147 -0.68 4.94 5.32
N ILE A 148 -0.11 5.96 5.97
CA ILE A 148 -0.90 6.98 6.66
C ILE A 148 -1.50 7.95 5.62
N SER A 149 -2.82 8.01 5.54
CA SER A 149 -3.50 8.99 4.70
C SER A 149 -3.30 10.40 5.24
N LYS A 150 -2.87 11.33 4.41
CA LYS A 150 -2.70 12.74 4.80
C LYS A 150 -4.02 13.47 5.01
N ASN A 151 -5.10 12.99 4.42
CA ASN A 151 -6.43 13.54 4.65
C ASN A 151 -6.93 13.27 6.06
N TYR A 152 -6.57 12.12 6.64
CA TYR A 152 -7.17 11.61 7.87
C TYR A 152 -6.17 11.42 9.01
N GLY A 153 -4.85 11.47 8.75
CA GLY A 153 -3.80 11.24 9.75
C GLY A 153 -3.75 9.81 10.29
N THR A 154 -4.37 8.86 9.58
CA THR A 154 -4.48 7.46 9.99
C THR A 154 -4.40 6.51 8.79
N ASN A 155 -4.19 5.24 9.06
CA ASN A 155 -4.25 4.14 8.09
C ASN A 155 -5.48 3.23 8.26
N LEU A 156 -6.43 3.65 9.09
CA LEU A 156 -7.72 2.99 9.27
C LEU A 156 -8.85 4.00 9.08
N LEU A 157 -9.82 3.68 8.23
CA LEU A 157 -11.11 4.37 8.16
C LEU A 157 -12.20 3.38 8.53
N LEU A 158 -13.22 3.85 9.23
CA LEU A 158 -14.36 3.04 9.65
C LEU A 158 -15.67 3.71 9.25
N SER A 159 -16.64 2.90 8.92
CA SER A 159 -18.02 3.31 8.63
C SER A 159 -18.98 2.28 9.24
N ASP A 160 -19.94 2.77 9.99
CA ASP A 160 -21.00 1.91 10.57
C ASP A 160 -22.13 1.61 9.57
N GLN A 161 -22.09 2.22 8.38
CA GLN A 161 -23.17 2.15 7.39
C GLN A 161 -22.74 1.46 6.08
N SER A 162 -21.45 1.21 5.90
CA SER A 162 -20.92 0.66 4.64
C SER A 162 -20.41 -0.76 4.78
N ASP A 163 -20.82 -1.61 3.84
CA ASP A 163 -20.32 -2.98 3.70
C ASP A 163 -19.00 -3.05 2.90
N TYR A 164 -18.57 -1.93 2.30
CA TYR A 164 -17.33 -1.90 1.54
C TYR A 164 -16.11 -1.87 2.44
N VAL A 165 -15.12 -2.70 2.10
CA VAL A 165 -13.84 -2.80 2.81
C VAL A 165 -12.70 -2.62 1.81
N VAL A 166 -12.03 -1.48 1.84
CA VAL A 166 -10.88 -1.19 0.98
C VAL A 166 -9.62 -1.78 1.60
N ILE A 167 -8.91 -2.62 0.85
CA ILE A 167 -7.71 -3.31 1.31
C ILE A 167 -6.61 -3.25 0.25
N GLU A 168 -5.38 -2.97 0.69
CA GLU A 168 -4.18 -3.24 -0.09
C GLU A 168 -3.91 -4.75 -0.10
N ALA A 169 -4.04 -5.36 -1.27
CA ALA A 169 -3.85 -6.79 -1.49
C ALA A 169 -2.36 -7.07 -1.75
N ASP A 170 -1.64 -7.37 -0.67
CA ASP A 170 -0.20 -7.56 -0.65
C ASP A 170 0.16 -8.95 -1.19
N GLU A 171 0.94 -9.00 -2.27
CA GLU A 171 1.45 -10.23 -2.88
C GLU A 171 2.57 -10.88 -2.06
N PHE A 172 3.27 -10.13 -1.21
CA PHE A 172 4.33 -10.68 -0.36
C PHE A 172 3.82 -11.88 0.45
N ASP A 173 4.59 -12.97 0.46
CA ASP A 173 4.25 -14.25 1.12
C ASP A 173 2.85 -14.79 0.69
N ARG A 174 2.40 -14.47 -0.51
CA ARG A 174 1.06 -14.83 -1.03
C ARG A 174 -0.08 -14.37 -0.11
N SER A 175 0.13 -13.29 0.63
CA SER A 175 -0.83 -12.77 1.62
C SER A 175 -2.20 -12.46 1.01
N PHE A 176 -2.25 -12.01 -0.24
CA PHE A 176 -3.49 -11.69 -0.95
C PHE A 176 -4.38 -12.92 -1.25
N HIS A 177 -3.83 -14.15 -1.16
CA HIS A 177 -4.63 -15.39 -1.35
C HIS A 177 -5.64 -15.65 -0.22
N TRP A 178 -5.55 -14.93 0.89
CA TRP A 178 -6.53 -15.03 1.98
C TRP A 178 -7.75 -14.14 1.78
N LEU A 179 -7.68 -13.20 0.82
CA LEU A 179 -8.76 -12.24 0.57
C LEU A 179 -9.89 -12.85 -0.24
N ALA A 180 -11.08 -12.27 -0.11
CA ALA A 180 -12.27 -12.57 -0.92
C ALA A 180 -12.75 -11.28 -1.61
N PRO A 181 -12.13 -10.84 -2.70
CA PRO A 181 -12.47 -9.59 -3.36
C PRO A 181 -13.88 -9.62 -3.97
N TYR A 182 -14.68 -8.58 -3.73
CA TYR A 182 -15.85 -8.27 -4.54
C TYR A 182 -15.44 -7.55 -5.83
N ALA A 183 -14.54 -6.57 -5.71
CA ALA A 183 -13.90 -5.95 -6.86
C ALA A 183 -12.39 -5.84 -6.60
N SER A 184 -11.59 -6.10 -7.63
CA SER A 184 -10.15 -5.99 -7.53
C SER A 184 -9.56 -5.22 -8.69
N VAL A 185 -8.58 -4.34 -8.38
CA VAL A 185 -7.66 -3.76 -9.36
C VAL A 185 -6.35 -4.53 -9.32
N ILE A 186 -5.75 -4.79 -10.50
CA ILE A 186 -4.36 -5.23 -10.62
C ILE A 186 -3.58 -4.16 -11.38
N THR A 187 -2.63 -3.52 -10.68
CA THR A 187 -1.91 -2.34 -11.18
C THR A 187 -0.66 -2.69 -11.96
N ALA A 188 0.04 -3.74 -11.59
CA ALA A 188 1.28 -4.19 -12.21
C ALA A 188 1.55 -5.66 -11.83
N THR A 189 2.33 -6.36 -12.65
CA THR A 189 2.75 -7.75 -12.41
C THR A 189 4.24 -7.96 -12.70
N ASP A 190 5.04 -6.88 -12.60
CA ASP A 190 6.48 -6.94 -12.73
C ASP A 190 7.06 -7.81 -11.60
N ALA A 191 7.99 -8.68 -11.92
CA ALA A 191 8.52 -9.65 -10.97
C ALA A 191 9.20 -8.95 -9.79
N ASP A 192 8.75 -9.25 -8.58
CA ASP A 192 9.34 -8.85 -7.31
C ASP A 192 9.32 -10.04 -6.34
N HIS A 193 10.02 -9.93 -5.22
CA HIS A 193 10.03 -10.95 -4.17
C HIS A 193 10.43 -12.36 -4.68
N LEU A 194 11.40 -12.43 -5.60
CA LEU A 194 11.86 -13.70 -6.16
C LEU A 194 12.53 -14.60 -5.12
N ASP A 195 12.95 -14.07 -3.98
CA ASP A 195 13.37 -14.84 -2.81
C ASP A 195 12.23 -15.69 -2.20
N ILE A 196 10.97 -15.25 -2.37
CA ILE A 196 9.77 -15.97 -1.92
C ILE A 196 9.17 -16.83 -3.04
N TYR A 197 9.12 -16.32 -4.26
CA TYR A 197 8.46 -16.96 -5.40
C TYR A 197 9.36 -17.93 -6.17
N GLY A 198 10.67 -17.69 -6.15
CA GLY A 198 11.66 -18.49 -6.87
C GLY A 198 11.80 -18.11 -8.34
N THR A 199 10.71 -17.96 -9.08
CA THR A 199 10.71 -17.60 -10.50
C THR A 199 9.61 -16.57 -10.84
N GLU A 200 9.77 -15.87 -11.97
CA GLU A 200 8.78 -14.96 -12.50
C GLU A 200 7.46 -15.68 -12.84
N GLU A 201 7.54 -16.89 -13.40
CA GLU A 201 6.36 -17.70 -13.72
C GLU A 201 5.54 -18.00 -12.47
N ALA A 202 6.19 -18.40 -11.36
CA ALA A 202 5.50 -18.67 -10.10
C ALA A 202 4.88 -17.39 -9.49
N TYR A 203 5.51 -16.23 -9.71
CA TYR A 203 4.95 -14.93 -9.34
C TYR A 203 3.68 -14.63 -10.12
N LEU A 204 3.70 -14.78 -11.45
CA LEU A 204 2.55 -14.57 -12.34
C LEU A 204 1.42 -15.57 -12.06
N GLU A 205 1.74 -16.84 -11.83
CA GLU A 205 0.76 -17.86 -11.42
C GLU A 205 0.04 -17.48 -10.13
N SER A 206 0.74 -16.85 -9.19
CA SER A 206 0.14 -16.36 -7.94
C SER A 206 -0.90 -15.27 -8.18
N PHE A 207 -0.65 -14.33 -9.12
CA PHE A 207 -1.65 -13.34 -9.53
C PHE A 207 -2.82 -13.99 -10.28
N ASN A 208 -2.55 -14.93 -11.17
CA ASN A 208 -3.61 -15.66 -11.87
C ASN A 208 -4.51 -16.41 -10.88
N HIS A 209 -3.92 -17.09 -9.88
CA HIS A 209 -4.69 -17.70 -8.79
C HIS A 209 -5.49 -16.66 -7.98
N TYR A 210 -4.89 -15.51 -7.64
CA TYR A 210 -5.60 -14.46 -6.92
C TYR A 210 -6.87 -13.99 -7.66
N THR A 211 -6.87 -13.93 -9.00
CA THR A 211 -8.06 -13.55 -9.76
C THR A 211 -9.21 -14.55 -9.60
N SER A 212 -8.92 -15.82 -9.29
CA SER A 212 -9.95 -16.84 -9.05
C SER A 212 -10.67 -16.67 -7.70
N LEU A 213 -10.14 -15.83 -6.81
CA LEU A 213 -10.73 -15.54 -5.50
C LEU A 213 -11.79 -14.43 -5.56
N ILE A 214 -11.92 -13.75 -6.70
CA ILE A 214 -12.95 -12.73 -6.90
C ILE A 214 -14.32 -13.40 -6.85
N GLN A 215 -15.20 -12.86 -6.02
CA GLN A 215 -16.52 -13.43 -5.77
C GLN A 215 -17.39 -13.44 -7.04
N PRO A 216 -18.27 -14.43 -7.23
CA PRO A 216 -19.25 -14.44 -8.34
C PRO A 216 -20.08 -13.14 -8.37
N GLY A 217 -20.25 -12.57 -9.56
CA GLY A 217 -20.89 -11.28 -9.73
C GLY A 217 -20.05 -10.07 -9.38
N GLY A 218 -18.77 -10.30 -9.08
CA GLY A 218 -17.78 -9.27 -8.80
C GLY A 218 -17.07 -8.73 -10.04
N PHE A 219 -15.97 -8.00 -9.83
CA PHE A 219 -15.27 -7.27 -10.89
C PHE A 219 -13.75 -7.43 -10.79
N LEU A 220 -13.10 -7.65 -11.93
CA LEU A 220 -11.66 -7.47 -12.11
C LEU A 220 -11.41 -6.26 -12.99
N ILE A 221 -10.54 -5.36 -12.58
CA ILE A 221 -10.07 -4.19 -13.34
C ILE A 221 -8.57 -4.38 -13.54
N ALA A 222 -8.16 -4.87 -14.70
CA ALA A 222 -6.76 -5.16 -15.00
C ALA A 222 -6.12 -4.02 -15.80
N ARG A 223 -4.91 -3.60 -15.38
CA ARG A 223 -4.15 -2.65 -16.17
C ARG A 223 -3.80 -3.26 -17.53
N LYS A 224 -3.93 -2.49 -18.60
CA LYS A 224 -3.54 -2.94 -19.95
C LYS A 224 -2.02 -3.14 -20.04
N GLY A 225 -1.61 -4.16 -20.79
CA GLY A 225 -0.21 -4.45 -21.04
C GLY A 225 0.52 -5.26 -19.96
N ILE A 226 -0.12 -5.57 -18.82
CA ILE A 226 0.46 -6.47 -17.83
C ILE A 226 0.37 -7.94 -18.27
N GLN A 227 1.32 -8.75 -17.80
CA GLN A 227 1.27 -10.21 -18.00
C GLN A 227 0.31 -10.83 -17.00
N LEU A 228 -0.93 -11.10 -17.42
CA LEU A 228 -1.97 -11.69 -16.58
C LEU A 228 -2.85 -12.62 -17.41
N CYS A 229 -3.06 -13.84 -16.91
CA CYS A 229 -4.02 -14.81 -17.45
C CYS A 229 -5.11 -15.06 -16.38
N PRO A 230 -6.15 -14.21 -16.30
CA PRO A 230 -7.09 -14.26 -15.19
C PRO A 230 -7.93 -15.54 -15.21
N CYS A 231 -8.06 -16.18 -14.03
CA CYS A 231 -8.87 -17.39 -13.80
C CYS A 231 -10.20 -16.98 -13.13
N LEU A 232 -11.07 -16.30 -13.85
CA LEU A 232 -12.28 -15.71 -13.28
C LEU A 232 -13.38 -16.75 -13.04
N GLN A 233 -14.10 -16.58 -11.93
CA GLN A 233 -15.34 -17.32 -11.66
C GLN A 233 -16.47 -16.88 -12.58
N GLU A 234 -17.51 -17.72 -12.71
CA GLU A 234 -18.69 -17.38 -13.48
C GLU A 234 -19.37 -16.11 -12.95
N GLY A 235 -19.75 -15.22 -13.86
CA GLY A 235 -20.42 -13.95 -13.54
C GLY A 235 -19.47 -12.81 -13.11
N VAL A 236 -18.16 -13.03 -13.04
CA VAL A 236 -17.20 -11.95 -12.80
C VAL A 236 -16.99 -11.15 -14.09
N THR A 237 -17.15 -9.82 -13.99
CA THR A 237 -16.91 -8.91 -15.11
C THR A 237 -15.47 -8.45 -15.14
N LEU A 238 -14.81 -8.59 -16.29
CA LEU A 238 -13.47 -8.07 -16.56
C LEU A 238 -13.56 -6.72 -17.26
N TYR A 239 -12.88 -5.73 -16.68
CA TYR A 239 -12.56 -4.44 -17.30
C TYR A 239 -11.07 -4.26 -17.43
N THR A 240 -10.67 -3.43 -18.39
CA THR A 240 -9.29 -2.99 -18.58
C THR A 240 -9.16 -1.50 -18.30
N TYR A 241 -7.97 -1.07 -17.87
CA TYR A 241 -7.65 0.34 -17.71
C TYR A 241 -6.20 0.65 -18.05
N SER A 242 -5.94 1.87 -18.47
CA SER A 242 -4.61 2.48 -18.52
C SER A 242 -4.75 4.01 -18.60
N GLN A 243 -3.65 4.71 -18.74
CA GLN A 243 -3.71 6.17 -18.89
C GLN A 243 -4.45 6.61 -20.15
N ASP A 244 -4.25 5.94 -21.27
CA ASP A 244 -4.65 6.38 -22.63
C ASP A 244 -5.55 5.39 -23.39
N GLU A 245 -5.78 4.20 -22.84
CA GLU A 245 -6.65 3.19 -23.48
C GLU A 245 -7.29 2.23 -22.45
N GLY A 246 -8.27 1.44 -22.90
CA GLY A 246 -9.01 0.51 -22.07
C GLY A 246 -10.45 0.97 -21.83
N ASP A 247 -11.20 0.17 -21.05
CA ASP A 247 -12.58 0.51 -20.68
C ASP A 247 -12.60 1.78 -19.80
N PHE A 248 -11.60 1.94 -18.94
CA PHE A 248 -11.37 3.14 -18.15
C PHE A 248 -10.03 3.77 -18.56
N HIS A 249 -10.05 5.03 -18.98
CA HIS A 249 -8.84 5.76 -19.40
C HIS A 249 -9.00 7.27 -19.24
N ALA A 250 -7.94 8.02 -19.51
CA ALA A 250 -7.96 9.48 -19.53
C ALA A 250 -7.92 10.02 -20.94
N GLU A 251 -8.64 11.11 -21.18
CA GLU A 251 -8.50 11.97 -22.35
C GLU A 251 -8.20 13.42 -21.94
N ASN A 252 -7.79 14.24 -22.89
CA ASN A 252 -7.56 15.67 -22.68
C ASN A 252 -6.64 16.00 -21.49
N ILE A 253 -5.56 15.21 -21.31
CA ILE A 253 -4.60 15.39 -20.22
C ILE A 253 -3.87 16.73 -20.40
N ARG A 254 -3.84 17.54 -19.33
CA ARG A 254 -3.18 18.85 -19.26
C ARG A 254 -2.31 18.88 -18.01
N ILE A 255 -1.01 19.04 -18.21
CA ILE A 255 0.01 19.09 -17.15
C ILE A 255 0.72 20.44 -17.23
N GLY A 256 0.86 21.11 -16.10
CA GLY A 256 1.60 22.35 -15.99
C GLY A 256 1.22 23.17 -14.77
N HIS A 257 2.06 24.14 -14.42
CA HIS A 257 1.85 25.06 -13.28
C HIS A 257 1.59 24.36 -11.94
N GLY A 258 2.13 23.13 -11.77
CA GLY A 258 1.94 22.33 -10.56
C GLY A 258 0.57 21.70 -10.45
N GLU A 259 -0.18 21.57 -11.54
CA GLU A 259 -1.51 20.98 -11.62
C GLU A 259 -1.60 19.95 -12.75
N ILE A 260 -2.51 18.98 -12.59
CA ILE A 260 -2.86 18.00 -13.64
C ILE A 260 -4.39 17.93 -13.73
N PHE A 261 -4.90 18.07 -14.96
CA PHE A 261 -6.30 17.90 -15.30
C PHE A 261 -6.45 16.85 -16.39
N PHE A 262 -7.55 16.11 -16.38
CA PHE A 262 -7.92 15.19 -17.45
C PHE A 262 -9.42 14.89 -17.44
N ASP A 263 -9.92 14.31 -18.53
CA ASP A 263 -11.26 13.74 -18.60
C ASP A 263 -11.18 12.24 -18.33
N PHE A 264 -11.98 11.74 -17.40
CA PHE A 264 -12.10 10.31 -17.11
C PHE A 264 -13.17 9.69 -17.99
N ILE A 265 -12.78 8.77 -18.84
CA ILE A 265 -13.65 8.02 -19.76
C ILE A 265 -13.95 6.66 -19.13
N SER A 266 -15.22 6.30 -19.11
CA SER A 266 -15.72 5.13 -18.40
C SER A 266 -17.00 4.58 -19.02
N PRO A 267 -17.17 3.25 -19.10
CA PRO A 267 -18.43 2.62 -19.53
C PRO A 267 -19.59 2.90 -18.55
N LEU A 268 -19.30 3.39 -17.34
CA LEU A 268 -20.29 3.71 -16.31
C LEU A 268 -20.64 5.21 -16.25
N GLY A 269 -20.05 6.02 -17.13
CA GLY A 269 -20.31 7.45 -17.26
C GLY A 269 -19.03 8.28 -17.11
N ASN A 270 -18.78 9.13 -18.11
CA ASN A 270 -17.59 9.99 -18.16
C ASN A 270 -17.65 11.11 -17.12
N ILE A 271 -16.47 11.55 -16.67
CA ILE A 271 -16.33 12.69 -15.77
C ILE A 271 -15.30 13.65 -16.38
N CYS A 272 -15.77 14.80 -16.83
CA CYS A 272 -14.88 15.78 -17.45
C CYS A 272 -14.17 16.65 -16.41
N ASP A 273 -12.95 17.09 -16.77
CA ASP A 273 -12.18 18.09 -16.05
C ASP A 273 -11.90 17.68 -14.59
N ILE A 274 -11.37 16.48 -14.42
CA ILE A 274 -10.85 15.98 -13.14
C ILE A 274 -9.54 16.68 -12.84
N GLN A 275 -9.42 17.28 -11.65
CA GLN A 275 -8.17 17.82 -11.12
C GLN A 275 -7.60 16.86 -10.08
N LEU A 276 -6.33 16.48 -10.24
CA LEU A 276 -5.62 15.68 -9.24
C LEU A 276 -5.20 16.52 -8.04
N GLY A 277 -5.61 16.12 -6.83
CA GLY A 277 -5.16 16.74 -5.59
C GLY A 277 -3.66 16.56 -5.33
N VAL A 278 -3.09 15.42 -5.77
CA VAL A 278 -1.63 15.16 -5.81
C VAL A 278 -1.20 15.05 -7.26
N PRO A 279 -0.73 16.14 -7.89
CA PRO A 279 -0.50 16.23 -9.31
C PRO A 279 0.85 15.60 -9.71
N ILE A 280 0.89 14.28 -9.86
CA ILE A 280 1.99 13.54 -10.48
C ILE A 280 1.46 12.65 -11.59
N ALA A 281 2.26 12.45 -12.64
CA ALA A 281 1.82 11.75 -13.84
C ALA A 281 1.31 10.34 -13.54
N ILE A 282 2.01 9.58 -12.71
CA ILE A 282 1.59 8.22 -12.31
C ILE A 282 0.25 8.20 -11.58
N ASN A 283 -0.15 9.30 -10.95
CA ASN A 283 -1.45 9.40 -10.27
C ASN A 283 -2.62 9.56 -11.23
N ILE A 284 -2.39 9.83 -12.51
CA ILE A 284 -3.45 9.74 -13.53
C ILE A 284 -3.94 8.30 -13.57
N GLU A 285 -3.03 7.36 -13.74
CA GLU A 285 -3.35 5.92 -13.84
C GLU A 285 -3.87 5.34 -12.52
N ASN A 286 -3.22 5.70 -11.38
CA ASN A 286 -3.72 5.35 -10.05
C ASN A 286 -5.15 5.91 -9.80
N GLY A 287 -5.40 7.12 -10.27
CA GLY A 287 -6.69 7.79 -10.18
C GLY A 287 -7.76 7.11 -11.02
N ILE A 288 -7.45 6.72 -12.25
CA ILE A 288 -8.36 5.97 -13.12
C ILE A 288 -8.80 4.68 -12.42
N ALA A 289 -7.86 3.91 -11.89
CA ALA A 289 -8.14 2.68 -11.16
C ALA A 289 -9.02 2.92 -9.92
N ALA A 290 -8.72 3.96 -9.14
CA ALA A 290 -9.50 4.31 -7.95
C ALA A 290 -10.92 4.80 -8.30
N MET A 291 -11.05 5.62 -9.35
CA MET A 291 -12.36 6.11 -9.83
C MET A 291 -13.20 4.98 -10.41
N ALA A 292 -12.59 4.01 -11.10
CA ALA A 292 -13.28 2.82 -11.59
C ALA A 292 -13.88 2.00 -10.43
N LEU A 293 -13.10 1.74 -9.36
CA LEU A 293 -13.62 1.09 -8.16
C LEU A 293 -14.73 1.91 -7.49
N ALA A 294 -14.58 3.23 -7.44
CA ALA A 294 -15.61 4.10 -6.86
C ALA A 294 -16.92 4.07 -7.65
N GLN A 295 -16.87 4.14 -8.98
CA GLN A 295 -18.08 4.04 -9.81
C GLN A 295 -18.76 2.66 -9.70
N ILE A 296 -17.98 1.57 -9.73
CA ILE A 296 -18.49 0.20 -9.51
C ILE A 296 -19.16 0.08 -8.13
N SER A 297 -18.68 0.82 -7.14
CA SER A 297 -19.27 0.86 -5.80
C SER A 297 -20.50 1.78 -5.69
N GLY A 298 -20.88 2.49 -6.75
CA GLY A 298 -22.05 3.36 -6.79
C GLY A 298 -21.80 4.80 -6.35
N VAL A 299 -20.56 5.25 -6.24
CA VAL A 299 -20.23 6.66 -5.96
C VAL A 299 -20.63 7.53 -7.15
N LYS A 300 -21.30 8.66 -6.90
CA LYS A 300 -21.73 9.58 -7.95
C LYS A 300 -20.55 10.35 -8.57
N ASN A 301 -20.67 10.68 -9.84
CA ASN A 301 -19.61 11.37 -10.60
C ASN A 301 -19.19 12.70 -9.96
N GLU A 302 -20.13 13.47 -9.43
CA GLU A 302 -19.85 14.75 -8.78
C GLU A 302 -19.06 14.55 -7.45
N GLU A 303 -19.38 13.49 -6.71
CA GLU A 303 -18.66 13.15 -5.48
C GLU A 303 -17.23 12.69 -5.81
N ILE A 304 -17.05 11.87 -6.86
CA ILE A 304 -15.73 11.45 -7.35
C ILE A 304 -14.89 12.67 -7.73
N LYS A 305 -15.43 13.59 -8.53
CA LYS A 305 -14.72 14.80 -8.97
C LYS A 305 -14.28 15.65 -7.80
N ALA A 306 -15.15 15.91 -6.83
CA ALA A 306 -14.84 16.69 -5.65
C ALA A 306 -13.79 16.01 -4.75
N ALA A 307 -13.90 14.69 -4.58
CA ALA A 307 -12.98 13.92 -3.76
C ALA A 307 -11.59 13.79 -4.41
N MET A 308 -11.48 13.65 -5.73
CA MET A 308 -10.20 13.63 -6.44
C MET A 308 -9.40 14.93 -6.21
N LEU A 309 -10.05 16.08 -6.26
CA LEU A 309 -9.43 17.38 -5.96
C LEU A 309 -8.95 17.47 -4.51
N SER A 310 -9.73 16.94 -3.56
CA SER A 310 -9.43 17.04 -2.13
C SER A 310 -8.43 16.01 -1.61
N PHE A 311 -8.02 15.05 -2.44
CA PHE A 311 -7.04 14.03 -2.07
C PHE A 311 -5.66 14.63 -1.80
N LYS A 312 -5.09 14.39 -0.61
CA LYS A 312 -3.79 14.94 -0.18
C LYS A 312 -2.64 13.95 -0.23
N GLY A 313 -2.91 12.70 -0.65
CA GLY A 313 -1.90 11.66 -0.75
C GLY A 313 -1.68 10.85 0.53
N VAL A 314 -0.56 10.16 0.53
CA VAL A 314 -0.09 9.27 1.60
C VAL A 314 1.25 9.80 2.11
N ASP A 315 1.50 9.71 3.39
CA ASP A 315 2.81 10.06 3.97
C ASP A 315 3.93 9.30 3.25
N ARG A 316 5.00 10.01 2.91
CA ARG A 316 6.17 9.48 2.21
C ARG A 316 5.91 8.91 0.81
N ARG A 317 4.77 9.23 0.17
CA ARG A 317 4.47 8.88 -1.23
C ARG A 317 4.27 10.16 -2.01
N PHE A 318 5.30 10.63 -2.70
CA PHE A 318 5.35 11.92 -3.40
C PHE A 318 4.75 13.04 -2.54
N ASP A 319 5.25 13.14 -1.32
CA ASP A 319 4.68 13.91 -0.24
C ASP A 319 5.27 15.33 -0.20
N PHE A 320 4.54 16.32 -0.67
CA PHE A 320 4.93 17.71 -0.59
C PHE A 320 4.96 18.19 0.86
N LYS A 321 6.17 18.40 1.39
CA LYS A 321 6.41 18.98 2.72
C LYS A 321 6.45 20.49 2.68
N ILE A 322 7.02 21.07 1.61
CA ILE A 322 7.05 22.53 1.36
C ILE A 322 6.66 22.73 -0.11
N LYS A 323 5.70 23.62 -0.36
CA LYS A 323 5.31 24.04 -1.71
C LYS A 323 5.16 25.56 -1.74
N THR A 324 6.19 26.25 -2.24
CA THR A 324 6.22 27.69 -2.46
C THR A 324 6.73 27.99 -3.88
N ASP A 325 6.60 29.21 -4.33
CA ASP A 325 7.13 29.62 -5.66
C ASP A 325 8.64 29.43 -5.77
N LYS A 326 9.38 29.58 -4.66
CA LYS A 326 10.84 29.55 -4.63
C LYS A 326 11.41 28.17 -4.30
N LEU A 327 10.73 27.43 -3.42
CA LEU A 327 11.21 26.15 -2.90
C LEU A 327 10.09 25.15 -2.87
N ILE A 328 10.36 23.98 -3.45
CA ILE A 328 9.51 22.81 -3.32
C ILE A 328 10.35 21.74 -2.64
N TYR A 329 9.86 21.18 -1.54
CA TYR A 329 10.47 20.05 -0.86
C TYR A 329 9.47 18.90 -0.82
N LEU A 330 9.90 17.78 -1.37
CA LEU A 330 9.12 16.55 -1.53
C LEU A 330 9.83 15.42 -0.79
N SER A 331 9.08 14.58 -0.11
CA SER A 331 9.55 13.30 0.44
C SER A 331 8.86 12.15 -0.28
N ASP A 332 9.65 11.20 -0.80
CA ASP A 332 9.14 10.02 -1.46
C ASP A 332 9.76 8.75 -0.86
N TYR A 333 9.00 7.67 -0.86
CA TYR A 333 9.46 6.36 -0.41
C TYR A 333 10.02 5.52 -1.56
N ALA A 334 10.15 6.11 -2.75
CA ALA A 334 10.72 5.47 -3.92
C ALA A 334 12.07 4.81 -3.59
N HIS A 335 12.16 3.51 -3.80
CA HIS A 335 13.30 2.68 -3.43
C HIS A 335 13.68 1.66 -4.52
N HIS A 336 12.94 1.65 -5.63
CA HIS A 336 13.26 0.93 -6.87
C HIS A 336 13.64 1.93 -7.96
N PRO A 337 14.58 1.61 -8.89
CA PRO A 337 15.02 2.53 -9.94
C PRO A 337 13.88 3.15 -10.74
N GLU A 338 12.90 2.35 -11.15
CA GLU A 338 11.77 2.84 -11.94
C GLU A 338 10.88 3.81 -11.14
N GLU A 339 10.64 3.56 -9.85
CA GLU A 339 9.90 4.49 -8.98
C GLU A 339 10.61 5.85 -8.89
N ILE A 340 11.93 5.84 -8.69
CA ILE A 340 12.76 7.04 -8.62
C ILE A 340 12.69 7.81 -9.92
N LYS A 341 12.83 7.12 -11.05
CA LYS A 341 12.74 7.69 -12.40
C LYS A 341 11.40 8.37 -12.62
N GLN A 342 10.30 7.71 -12.28
CA GLN A 342 8.95 8.27 -12.43
C GLN A 342 8.73 9.52 -11.55
N SER A 343 9.26 9.50 -10.32
CA SER A 343 9.21 10.68 -9.42
C SER A 343 9.99 11.86 -10.02
N ILE A 344 11.20 11.63 -10.55
CA ILE A 344 12.02 12.67 -11.17
C ILE A 344 11.34 13.23 -12.42
N LEU A 345 10.86 12.37 -13.32
CA LEU A 345 10.18 12.80 -14.55
C LEU A 345 8.91 13.59 -14.24
N SER A 346 8.17 13.19 -13.23
CA SER A 346 6.98 13.91 -12.76
C SER A 346 7.33 15.32 -12.26
N MET A 347 8.40 15.46 -11.48
CA MET A 347 8.87 16.76 -11.02
C MET A 347 9.36 17.64 -12.19
N ARG A 348 10.04 17.07 -13.17
CA ARG A 348 10.45 17.80 -14.39
C ARG A 348 9.23 18.35 -15.15
N ALA A 349 8.22 17.50 -15.36
CA ALA A 349 7.00 17.91 -16.08
C ALA A 349 6.18 18.98 -15.33
N LEU A 350 6.16 18.94 -14.00
CA LEU A 350 5.44 19.92 -13.19
C LEU A 350 6.15 21.26 -13.05
N TYR A 351 7.50 21.26 -13.06
CA TYR A 351 8.34 22.39 -12.72
C TYR A 351 9.55 22.47 -13.65
N GLU A 352 9.32 22.77 -14.94
CA GLU A 352 10.33 22.77 -15.99
C GLU A 352 11.52 23.70 -15.72
N ASP A 353 11.27 24.85 -15.08
CA ASP A 353 12.27 25.89 -14.82
C ASP A 353 13.06 25.71 -13.52
N LYS A 354 12.77 24.66 -12.73
CA LYS A 354 13.40 24.47 -11.43
C LYS A 354 14.57 23.48 -11.50
N LYS A 355 15.63 23.81 -10.76
CA LYS A 355 16.71 22.88 -10.49
C LYS A 355 16.23 21.76 -9.58
N LEU A 356 16.50 20.51 -9.95
CA LEU A 356 16.15 19.33 -9.18
C LEU A 356 17.37 18.75 -8.47
N THR A 357 17.32 18.76 -7.13
CA THR A 357 18.34 18.11 -6.28
C THR A 357 17.66 17.00 -5.49
N ALA A 358 18.21 15.79 -5.51
CA ALA A 358 17.73 14.72 -4.66
C ALA A 358 18.74 14.33 -3.60
N ILE A 359 18.22 13.96 -2.40
CA ILE A 359 18.95 13.24 -1.37
C ILE A 359 18.42 11.81 -1.42
N PHE A 360 19.26 10.86 -1.80
CA PHE A 360 18.88 9.47 -1.96
C PHE A 360 19.60 8.57 -0.94
N GLN A 361 18.83 7.77 -0.21
CA GLN A 361 19.32 6.72 0.66
C GLN A 361 19.00 5.36 0.03
N PRO A 362 19.99 4.63 -0.50
CA PRO A 362 19.75 3.28 -1.00
C PRO A 362 19.24 2.37 0.13
N HIS A 363 18.30 1.50 -0.20
CA HIS A 363 17.68 0.57 0.74
C HIS A 363 18.05 -0.86 0.37
N LEU A 364 18.66 -1.62 1.30
CA LEU A 364 19.20 -2.97 1.19
C LEU A 364 20.50 -3.06 0.37
N TYR A 365 21.43 -3.86 0.87
CA TYR A 365 22.68 -4.14 0.18
C TYR A 365 22.48 -4.99 -1.07
N THR A 366 21.59 -6.00 -0.98
CA THR A 366 21.26 -6.86 -2.13
C THR A 366 20.67 -6.06 -3.28
N ARG A 367 19.69 -5.20 -3.01
CA ARG A 367 19.09 -4.36 -4.04
C ARG A 367 20.09 -3.38 -4.65
N THR A 368 20.95 -2.78 -3.84
CA THR A 368 21.98 -1.87 -4.33
C THR A 368 22.95 -2.60 -5.24
N ARG A 369 23.39 -3.82 -4.87
CA ARG A 369 24.28 -4.67 -5.71
C ARG A 369 23.63 -5.01 -7.04
N ASP A 370 22.36 -5.39 -7.02
CA ASP A 370 21.69 -5.93 -8.19
C ASP A 370 21.23 -4.84 -9.17
N PHE A 371 20.95 -3.62 -8.68
CA PHE A 371 20.37 -2.51 -9.46
C PHE A 371 21.20 -1.22 -9.46
N TYR A 372 22.48 -1.23 -9.07
CA TYR A 372 23.27 0.01 -8.95
C TYR A 372 23.31 0.81 -10.24
N GLN A 373 23.36 0.14 -11.39
CA GLN A 373 23.41 0.80 -12.70
C GLN A 373 22.08 1.48 -13.03
N ASP A 374 20.95 0.78 -12.81
CA ASP A 374 19.62 1.33 -13.02
C ASP A 374 19.34 2.51 -12.08
N PHE A 375 19.86 2.44 -10.83
CA PHE A 375 19.83 3.59 -9.91
C PHE A 375 20.62 4.76 -10.44
N ALA A 376 21.84 4.53 -10.93
CA ALA A 376 22.67 5.59 -11.49
C ALA A 376 22.04 6.23 -12.72
N ASP A 377 21.45 5.44 -13.62
CA ASP A 377 20.74 5.92 -14.80
C ASP A 377 19.52 6.78 -14.42
N SER A 378 18.73 6.33 -13.44
CA SER A 378 17.55 7.08 -12.96
C SER A 378 17.96 8.39 -12.28
N LEU A 379 18.93 8.35 -11.38
CA LEU A 379 19.43 9.53 -10.67
C LEU A 379 20.16 10.51 -11.59
N SER A 380 20.71 10.04 -12.69
CA SER A 380 21.35 10.88 -13.72
C SER A 380 20.38 11.79 -14.48
N LEU A 381 19.08 11.68 -14.25
CA LEU A 381 18.06 12.62 -14.72
C LEU A 381 17.95 13.89 -13.86
N LEU A 382 18.63 13.94 -12.72
CA LEU A 382 18.68 15.10 -11.82
C LEU A 382 19.73 16.13 -12.27
N ASP A 383 19.67 17.31 -11.65
CA ASP A 383 20.74 18.33 -11.77
C ASP A 383 21.80 18.14 -10.67
N GLU A 384 21.41 17.59 -9.53
CA GLU A 384 22.29 17.27 -8.40
C GLU A 384 21.76 16.06 -7.64
N VAL A 385 22.68 15.22 -7.15
CA VAL A 385 22.34 14.12 -6.25
C VAL A 385 23.27 14.08 -5.04
N ILE A 386 22.69 13.84 -3.87
CA ILE A 386 23.38 13.56 -2.63
C ILE A 386 23.07 12.12 -2.26
N LEU A 387 24.08 11.26 -2.23
CA LEU A 387 23.95 9.87 -1.79
C LEU A 387 24.31 9.76 -0.30
N THR A 388 23.50 9.07 0.48
CA THR A 388 23.81 8.70 1.85
C THR A 388 24.20 7.23 1.93
N ASP A 389 24.63 6.79 3.11
CA ASP A 389 24.93 5.37 3.35
C ASP A 389 23.68 4.50 3.15
N ILE A 390 23.91 3.23 2.73
CA ILE A 390 22.84 2.25 2.52
C ILE A 390 22.13 2.01 3.85
N TYR A 391 20.77 2.06 3.83
CA TYR A 391 19.96 1.59 4.95
C TYR A 391 19.83 0.07 4.90
N PRO A 392 20.42 -0.66 5.87
CA PRO A 392 20.55 -2.12 5.78
C PRO A 392 19.25 -2.86 6.08
N ALA A 393 18.29 -2.22 6.78
CA ALA A 393 17.11 -2.85 7.35
C ALA A 393 17.45 -4.13 8.16
N ARG A 394 17.33 -5.31 7.52
CA ARG A 394 17.62 -6.61 8.13
C ARG A 394 18.86 -7.32 7.57
N GLU A 395 19.51 -6.70 6.57
CA GLU A 395 20.66 -7.31 5.91
C GLU A 395 21.98 -6.99 6.64
N LEU A 396 22.94 -7.88 6.48
CA LEU A 396 24.33 -7.61 6.84
C LEU A 396 25.06 -6.92 5.68
N PRO A 397 26.09 -6.11 5.96
CA PRO A 397 26.88 -5.49 4.92
C PRO A 397 27.47 -6.55 3.96
N ILE A 398 27.44 -6.24 2.65
CA ILE A 398 28.04 -7.05 1.60
C ILE A 398 29.35 -6.37 1.18
N GLU A 399 30.45 -7.14 1.15
CA GLU A 399 31.78 -6.62 0.74
C GLU A 399 31.72 -6.02 -0.66
N GLY A 400 32.28 -4.82 -0.83
CA GLY A 400 32.28 -4.08 -2.10
C GLY A 400 30.96 -3.38 -2.45
N VAL A 401 29.93 -3.46 -1.61
CA VAL A 401 28.63 -2.83 -1.88
C VAL A 401 28.41 -1.65 -0.94
N SER A 402 28.41 -0.46 -1.50
CA SER A 402 28.11 0.80 -0.81
C SER A 402 27.45 1.79 -1.78
N SER A 403 27.05 2.95 -1.30
CA SER A 403 26.53 4.03 -2.15
C SER A 403 27.53 4.51 -3.19
N GLN A 404 28.84 4.31 -2.93
CA GLN A 404 29.92 4.62 -3.88
C GLN A 404 29.74 3.85 -5.19
N LEU A 405 29.20 2.63 -5.13
CA LEU A 405 28.94 1.83 -6.35
C LEU A 405 27.93 2.53 -7.29
N ILE A 406 26.93 3.21 -6.75
CA ILE A 406 26.00 4.03 -7.54
C ILE A 406 26.71 5.29 -8.04
N TYR A 407 27.45 5.97 -7.15
CA TYR A 407 28.16 7.22 -7.48
C TYR A 407 29.12 7.06 -8.67
N ASP A 408 29.91 5.97 -8.70
CA ASP A 408 30.89 5.71 -9.73
C ASP A 408 30.28 5.49 -11.13
N HIS A 409 28.94 5.25 -11.19
CA HIS A 409 28.20 5.03 -12.44
C HIS A 409 27.26 6.19 -12.80
N LEU A 410 27.22 7.27 -11.99
CA LEU A 410 26.48 8.47 -12.34
C LEU A 410 27.07 9.12 -13.61
N ARG A 411 26.17 9.77 -14.35
CA ARG A 411 26.58 10.55 -15.53
C ARG A 411 27.51 11.70 -15.10
N PRO A 412 28.62 11.96 -15.84
CA PRO A 412 29.52 13.06 -15.53
C PRO A 412 28.81 14.40 -15.46
N GLY A 413 29.06 15.17 -14.40
CA GLY A 413 28.54 16.53 -14.21
C GLY A 413 27.27 16.64 -13.38
N ILE A 414 26.88 15.56 -12.72
CA ILE A 414 25.77 15.53 -11.75
C ILE A 414 26.30 15.64 -10.34
#